data_4d4c6b3f665566f5c7a795de2375e924
#
_entry.id   4d4c6b3f665566f5c7a795de2375e924
#
_cell.length_a   1.000
_cell.length_b   1.000
_cell.length_c   1.000
_cell.angle_alpha   90.00
_cell.angle_beta   90.00
_cell.angle_gamma   90.00
#
_symmetry.space_group_name_H-M   'P 1'
#
loop_
_entity.id
_entity.type
_entity.pdbx_description
1 polymer ?
#
loop_
_entity_poly.entity_id
_entity_poly.type
_entity_poly.pdbx_seq_one_letter_code
_entity_poly.pdbx_strand_id
1 'polypeptide(L)'
;MSKNVKILVAAHKADPAIRQDEVYIPIHVGKALHPELDLGFQGDNTGDNISEKNASYCELTAMYWAWKNLKDVDIIGLAHYRRYLNISNDDILNFFRRSGIILPEKFHCRTDNYTNLVSLLTHEEAILAIDTLLKMHPDAKGSIQRYFYQSNRYSVFNMFIADWNTFNEYCSFLFPYLLKLEHRLSEPSYSRLKRNLGYVAEAMFGFWIEYAKVRTKYVPTVDLSPSPYGKGLKKRVRDLQRDLGFILAYLPIHQKPYYYGAALHGLRSQGIDVDNI
;
A
#
# COMPACT_ATOMS: atom_id res chain seq x y z
N MET A 1 -32.08 3.39 0.39
CA MET A 1 -31.52 2.18 -0.24
C MET A 1 -30.33 1.73 0.60
N SER A 2 -30.19 0.42 0.85
CA SER A 2 -29.00 -0.15 1.51
C SER A 2 -27.79 0.01 0.57
N LYS A 3 -26.64 0.43 1.10
CA LYS A 3 -25.41 0.54 0.31
C LYS A 3 -24.89 -0.85 -0.06
N ASN A 4 -24.45 -1.02 -1.31
CA ASN A 4 -23.78 -2.23 -1.76
C ASN A 4 -22.31 -2.18 -1.31
N VAL A 5 -21.94 -3.05 -0.36
CA VAL A 5 -20.61 -3.12 0.24
C VAL A 5 -19.93 -4.40 -0.25
N LYS A 6 -18.71 -4.29 -0.78
CA LYS A 6 -17.86 -5.43 -1.19
C LYS A 6 -16.46 -5.26 -0.66
N ILE A 7 -16.01 -6.18 0.19
CA ILE A 7 -14.63 -6.22 0.70
C ILE A 7 -13.97 -7.46 0.11
N LEU A 8 -13.05 -7.26 -0.83
CA LEU A 8 -12.31 -8.34 -1.43
C LEU A 8 -11.34 -8.94 -0.42
N VAL A 9 -11.29 -10.27 -0.34
CA VAL A 9 -10.34 -11.00 0.50
C VAL A 9 -9.31 -11.65 -0.41
N ALA A 10 -8.14 -11.00 -0.54
CA ALA A 10 -7.07 -11.49 -1.41
C ALA A 10 -6.50 -12.81 -0.88
N ALA A 11 -6.62 -13.88 -1.67
CA ALA A 11 -6.13 -15.21 -1.34
C ALA A 11 -5.38 -15.83 -2.53
N HIS A 12 -4.23 -16.44 -2.25
CA HIS A 12 -3.42 -17.17 -3.25
C HIS A 12 -3.33 -18.66 -2.92
N LYS A 13 -4.00 -19.12 -1.88
CA LYS A 13 -4.10 -20.52 -1.47
C LYS A 13 -5.36 -20.74 -0.65
N ALA A 14 -5.81 -21.98 -0.58
CA ALA A 14 -6.89 -22.39 0.31
C ALA A 14 -6.49 -22.20 1.78
N ASP A 15 -7.40 -21.63 2.58
CA ASP A 15 -7.25 -21.47 4.02
C ASP A 15 -8.67 -21.49 4.64
N PRO A 16 -8.95 -22.37 5.62
CA PRO A 16 -10.29 -22.46 6.23
C PRO A 16 -10.70 -21.19 6.99
N ALA A 17 -9.74 -20.32 7.29
CA ALA A 17 -10.00 -19.05 7.98
C ALA A 17 -10.37 -17.91 7.01
N ILE A 18 -10.45 -18.15 5.70
CA ILE A 18 -10.89 -17.14 4.73
C ILE A 18 -12.33 -16.75 5.03
N ARG A 19 -12.54 -15.49 5.36
CA ARG A 19 -13.85 -14.94 5.60
C ARG A 19 -14.61 -14.78 4.28
N GLN A 20 -15.80 -15.37 4.24
CA GLN A 20 -16.72 -15.27 3.13
C GLN A 20 -18.13 -15.05 3.68
N ASP A 21 -18.76 -13.94 3.30
CA ASP A 21 -20.15 -13.60 3.64
C ASP A 21 -20.72 -12.64 2.56
N GLU A 22 -21.84 -11.99 2.81
CA GLU A 22 -22.46 -11.03 1.90
C GLU A 22 -21.62 -9.77 1.62
N VAL A 23 -20.70 -9.42 2.54
CA VAL A 23 -19.80 -8.25 2.47
C VAL A 23 -18.39 -8.66 2.06
N TYR A 24 -17.87 -9.77 2.60
CA TYR A 24 -16.50 -10.24 2.36
C TYR A 24 -16.48 -11.28 1.24
N ILE A 25 -15.85 -10.92 0.13
CA ILE A 25 -15.81 -11.71 -1.10
C ILE A 25 -14.38 -12.17 -1.38
N PRO A 26 -14.07 -13.46 -1.20
CA PRO A 26 -12.76 -14.00 -1.58
C PRO A 26 -12.47 -13.83 -3.07
N ILE A 27 -11.22 -13.49 -3.38
CA ILE A 27 -10.71 -13.39 -4.74
C ILE A 27 -9.36 -14.10 -4.84
N HIS A 28 -9.22 -14.99 -5.84
CA HIS A 28 -7.96 -15.66 -6.13
C HIS A 28 -7.03 -14.72 -6.88
N VAL A 29 -5.99 -14.21 -6.19
CA VAL A 29 -5.01 -13.29 -6.75
C VAL A 29 -3.89 -14.06 -7.46
N GLY A 30 -3.44 -13.56 -8.61
CA GLY A 30 -2.43 -14.23 -9.44
C GLY A 30 -2.95 -15.50 -10.10
N LYS A 31 -4.26 -15.62 -10.33
CA LYS A 31 -4.86 -16.79 -10.98
C LYS A 31 -4.25 -17.07 -12.35
N ALA A 32 -3.82 -16.04 -13.09
CA ALA A 32 -3.16 -16.22 -14.39
C ALA A 32 -1.81 -16.95 -14.29
N LEU A 33 -1.09 -16.83 -13.14
CA LEU A 33 0.18 -17.53 -12.90
C LEU A 33 -0.01 -18.99 -12.46
N HIS A 34 -1.20 -19.34 -11.96
CA HIS A 34 -1.54 -20.65 -11.41
C HIS A 34 -2.90 -21.12 -11.96
N PRO A 35 -3.02 -21.30 -13.29
CA PRO A 35 -4.29 -21.66 -13.93
C PRO A 35 -4.85 -23.01 -13.44
N GLU A 36 -3.97 -23.92 -13.03
CA GLU A 36 -4.30 -25.25 -12.50
C GLU A 36 -4.89 -25.23 -11.09
N LEU A 37 -4.60 -24.17 -10.30
CA LEU A 37 -5.06 -24.06 -8.93
C LEU A 37 -6.49 -23.52 -8.89
N ASP A 38 -7.45 -24.32 -8.47
CA ASP A 38 -8.82 -23.89 -8.23
C ASP A 38 -9.06 -23.72 -6.72
N LEU A 39 -9.37 -22.49 -6.31
CA LEU A 39 -9.73 -22.16 -4.92
C LEU A 39 -11.26 -22.06 -4.72
N GLY A 40 -12.05 -22.29 -5.77
CA GLY A 40 -13.51 -22.10 -5.75
C GLY A 40 -13.94 -20.63 -5.66
N PHE A 41 -13.04 -19.66 -5.91
CA PHE A 41 -13.30 -18.24 -5.86
C PHE A 41 -13.15 -17.60 -7.23
N GLN A 42 -13.77 -16.41 -7.40
CA GLN A 42 -13.50 -15.57 -8.56
C GLN A 42 -12.00 -15.30 -8.68
N GLY A 43 -11.43 -15.56 -9.85
CA GLY A 43 -10.05 -15.19 -10.16
C GLY A 43 -9.92 -13.73 -10.59
N ASP A 44 -8.77 -13.13 -10.30
CA ASP A 44 -8.44 -11.77 -10.73
C ASP A 44 -7.95 -11.69 -12.19
N ASN A 45 -8.10 -12.80 -12.95
CA ASN A 45 -7.63 -12.94 -14.33
C ASN A 45 -8.76 -12.78 -15.39
N THR A 46 -9.92 -12.25 -15.00
CA THR A 46 -11.05 -12.02 -15.93
C THR A 46 -11.16 -10.55 -16.30
N GLY A 47 -11.74 -10.26 -17.47
CA GLY A 47 -11.91 -8.88 -17.95
C GLY A 47 -10.59 -8.12 -18.09
N ASP A 48 -10.62 -6.81 -17.83
CA ASP A 48 -9.41 -5.98 -17.77
C ASP A 48 -8.65 -6.26 -16.47
N ASN A 49 -7.45 -6.82 -16.55
CA ASN A 49 -6.71 -7.31 -15.40
C ASN A 49 -5.19 -7.25 -15.59
N ILE A 50 -4.46 -7.39 -14.49
CA ILE A 50 -3.00 -7.52 -14.42
C ILE A 50 -2.58 -8.74 -13.59
N SER A 51 -3.36 -9.82 -13.60
CA SER A 51 -3.18 -11.02 -12.79
C SER A 51 -1.80 -11.66 -12.97
N GLU A 52 -1.26 -11.64 -14.20
CA GLU A 52 0.09 -12.14 -14.52
C GLU A 52 1.22 -11.39 -13.81
N LYS A 53 0.95 -10.15 -13.35
CA LYS A 53 1.92 -9.31 -12.62
C LYS A 53 1.89 -9.55 -11.10
N ASN A 54 1.14 -10.51 -10.61
CA ASN A 54 0.96 -10.73 -9.16
C ASN A 54 2.27 -10.94 -8.40
N ALA A 55 3.31 -11.50 -9.03
CA ALA A 55 4.61 -11.69 -8.38
C ALA A 55 5.21 -10.38 -7.83
N SER A 56 4.99 -9.24 -8.49
CA SER A 56 5.48 -7.92 -8.08
C SER A 56 4.40 -7.01 -7.50
N TYR A 57 3.15 -7.12 -7.99
CA TYR A 57 2.02 -6.30 -7.56
C TYR A 57 1.27 -6.87 -6.34
N CYS A 58 1.45 -8.16 -6.02
CA CYS A 58 0.79 -8.83 -4.91
C CYS A 58 -0.75 -8.66 -4.97
N GLU A 59 -1.38 -8.30 -3.83
CA GLU A 59 -2.83 -8.07 -3.70
C GLU A 59 -3.37 -6.91 -4.55
N LEU A 60 -2.50 -6.07 -5.11
CA LEU A 60 -2.92 -4.99 -5.99
C LEU A 60 -3.54 -5.50 -7.30
N THR A 61 -3.26 -6.74 -7.70
CA THR A 61 -3.93 -7.35 -8.87
C THR A 61 -5.43 -7.50 -8.65
N ALA A 62 -5.86 -7.86 -7.42
CA ALA A 62 -7.27 -7.85 -7.05
C ALA A 62 -7.86 -6.43 -7.01
N MET A 63 -7.08 -5.44 -6.52
CA MET A 63 -7.52 -4.04 -6.49
C MET A 63 -7.72 -3.49 -7.91
N TYR A 64 -6.79 -3.76 -8.83
CA TYR A 64 -6.91 -3.39 -10.24
C TYR A 64 -8.13 -4.04 -10.88
N TRP A 65 -8.27 -5.37 -10.69
CA TRP A 65 -9.41 -6.11 -11.21
C TRP A 65 -10.75 -5.52 -10.73
N ALA A 66 -10.87 -5.20 -9.45
CA ALA A 66 -12.07 -4.58 -8.89
C ALA A 66 -12.36 -3.22 -9.54
N TRP A 67 -11.33 -2.38 -9.68
CA TRP A 67 -11.45 -1.06 -10.28
C TRP A 67 -11.96 -1.11 -11.73
N LYS A 68 -11.51 -2.10 -12.49
CA LYS A 68 -11.87 -2.23 -13.92
C LYS A 68 -13.17 -2.96 -14.17
N ASN A 69 -13.53 -3.95 -13.33
CA ASN A 69 -14.58 -4.90 -13.66
C ASN A 69 -15.82 -4.82 -12.77
N LEU A 70 -15.70 -4.35 -11.51
CA LEU A 70 -16.86 -4.23 -10.63
C LEU A 70 -17.77 -3.06 -11.03
N LYS A 71 -19.08 -3.30 -10.95
CA LYS A 71 -20.14 -2.31 -11.20
C LYS A 71 -21.06 -2.24 -9.99
N ASP A 72 -21.74 -1.12 -9.83
CA ASP A 72 -22.81 -0.90 -8.84
C ASP A 72 -22.37 -1.19 -7.37
N VAL A 73 -21.11 -0.86 -7.05
CA VAL A 73 -20.54 -0.96 -5.69
C VAL A 73 -20.44 0.43 -5.10
N ASP A 74 -21.06 0.64 -3.93
CA ASP A 74 -20.99 1.92 -3.21
C ASP A 74 -19.74 2.02 -2.32
N ILE A 75 -19.39 0.90 -1.68
CA ILE A 75 -18.27 0.79 -0.74
C ILE A 75 -17.44 -0.44 -1.12
N ILE A 76 -16.18 -0.22 -1.38
CA ILE A 76 -15.20 -1.26 -1.73
C ILE A 76 -14.11 -1.37 -0.68
N GLY A 77 -13.61 -2.57 -0.45
CA GLY A 77 -12.47 -2.78 0.43
C GLY A 77 -11.54 -3.88 -0.06
N LEU A 78 -10.35 -3.92 0.53
CA LEU A 78 -9.36 -4.96 0.33
C LEU A 78 -8.86 -5.44 1.70
N ALA A 79 -8.93 -6.74 1.91
CA ALA A 79 -8.40 -7.44 3.09
C ALA A 79 -7.52 -8.61 2.62
N HIS A 80 -6.69 -9.13 3.52
CA HIS A 80 -5.93 -10.34 3.27
C HIS A 80 -6.62 -11.54 3.90
N TYR A 81 -6.45 -12.72 3.35
CA TYR A 81 -7.08 -13.95 3.86
C TYR A 81 -6.74 -14.29 5.32
N ARG A 82 -5.69 -13.69 5.90
CA ARG A 82 -5.29 -13.85 7.31
C ARG A 82 -5.31 -12.56 8.13
N ARG A 83 -5.83 -11.47 7.55
CA ARG A 83 -5.85 -10.18 8.23
C ARG A 83 -7.03 -9.34 7.80
N TYR A 84 -7.75 -8.80 8.76
CA TYR A 84 -8.96 -8.03 8.55
C TYR A 84 -8.92 -6.74 9.37
N LEU A 85 -9.67 -5.73 8.94
CA LEU A 85 -9.93 -4.55 9.77
C LEU A 85 -10.92 -4.92 10.89
N ASN A 86 -10.61 -4.53 12.12
CA ASN A 86 -11.48 -4.76 13.29
C ASN A 86 -12.58 -3.71 13.32
N ILE A 87 -13.62 -3.91 12.54
CA ILE A 87 -14.75 -3.01 12.40
C ILE A 87 -16.02 -3.79 12.08
N SER A 88 -17.15 -3.36 12.63
CA SER A 88 -18.46 -3.95 12.34
C SER A 88 -19.06 -3.39 11.03
N ASN A 89 -19.99 -4.13 10.43
CA ASN A 89 -20.69 -3.66 9.23
C ASN A 89 -21.49 -2.37 9.50
N ASP A 90 -22.07 -2.25 10.68
CA ASP A 90 -22.82 -1.02 11.09
C ASP A 90 -21.87 0.18 11.19
N ASP A 91 -20.68 0.00 11.75
CA ASP A 91 -19.66 1.06 11.85
C ASP A 91 -19.14 1.46 10.47
N ILE A 92 -19.02 0.52 9.53
CA ILE A 92 -18.69 0.81 8.12
C ILE A 92 -19.79 1.70 7.53
N LEU A 93 -21.05 1.29 7.58
CA LEU A 93 -22.17 2.04 7.03
C LEU A 93 -22.30 3.43 7.67
N ASN A 94 -22.11 3.54 8.99
CA ASN A 94 -22.14 4.81 9.70
C ASN A 94 -21.01 5.75 9.27
N PHE A 95 -19.78 5.23 9.08
CA PHE A 95 -18.67 6.03 8.59
C PHE A 95 -18.93 6.58 7.19
N PHE A 96 -19.45 5.75 6.28
CA PHE A 96 -19.70 6.13 4.88
C PHE A 96 -21.01 6.92 4.65
N ARG A 97 -21.57 7.55 5.66
CA ARG A 97 -22.53 8.66 5.45
C ARG A 97 -21.89 9.87 4.77
N ARG A 98 -20.55 9.96 4.78
CA ARG A 98 -19.72 10.92 4.04
C ARG A 98 -18.56 10.17 3.39
N SER A 99 -18.04 10.70 2.28
CA SER A 99 -16.89 10.14 1.59
C SER A 99 -15.65 10.05 2.50
N GLY A 100 -14.80 9.07 2.24
CA GLY A 100 -13.55 8.86 2.97
C GLY A 100 -13.04 7.43 2.89
N ILE A 101 -12.13 7.09 3.79
CA ILE A 101 -11.46 5.80 3.82
C ILE A 101 -11.24 5.31 5.26
N ILE A 102 -11.36 4.00 5.47
CA ILE A 102 -11.01 3.30 6.71
C ILE A 102 -9.74 2.51 6.45
N LEU A 103 -8.73 2.67 7.29
CA LEU A 103 -7.40 2.08 7.16
C LEU A 103 -6.98 1.34 8.42
N PRO A 104 -6.03 0.39 8.33
CA PRO A 104 -5.34 -0.12 9.50
C PRO A 104 -4.58 0.98 10.23
N GLU A 105 -4.41 0.83 11.55
CA GLU A 105 -3.53 1.71 12.33
C GLU A 105 -2.14 1.75 11.70
N LYS A 106 -1.56 2.94 11.60
CA LYS A 106 -0.20 3.14 11.08
C LYS A 106 0.84 2.40 11.93
N PHE A 107 1.88 1.95 11.28
CA PHE A 107 3.07 1.43 11.94
C PHE A 107 4.00 2.59 12.29
N HIS A 108 4.47 2.65 13.53
CA HIS A 108 5.39 3.67 14.00
C HIS A 108 6.82 3.14 13.86
N CYS A 109 7.58 3.70 12.92
CA CYS A 109 8.97 3.34 12.66
C CYS A 109 9.92 4.00 13.67
N ARG A 110 11.16 3.52 13.76
CA ARG A 110 12.22 4.21 14.51
C ARG A 110 12.88 5.33 13.68
N THR A 111 12.81 5.20 12.38
CA THR A 111 13.37 6.08 11.37
C THR A 111 12.26 6.73 10.56
N ASP A 112 12.58 7.58 9.61
CA ASP A 112 11.62 8.14 8.67
C ASP A 112 11.06 7.08 7.70
N ASN A 113 10.00 7.46 6.98
CA ASN A 113 9.34 6.55 6.05
C ASN A 113 10.20 6.21 4.83
N TYR A 114 11.14 7.09 4.41
CA TYR A 114 12.09 6.79 3.35
C TYR A 114 13.05 5.67 3.77
N THR A 115 13.66 5.81 4.94
CA THR A 115 14.57 4.79 5.49
C THR A 115 13.85 3.46 5.73
N ASN A 116 12.58 3.51 6.16
CA ASN A 116 11.76 2.31 6.28
C ASN A 116 11.50 1.67 4.90
N LEU A 117 11.20 2.46 3.87
CA LEU A 117 11.01 1.96 2.49
C LEU A 117 12.30 1.29 1.97
N VAL A 118 13.45 1.90 2.18
CA VAL A 118 14.76 1.33 1.81
C VAL A 118 15.06 0.01 2.53
N SER A 119 14.50 -0.22 3.73
CA SER A 119 14.64 -1.53 4.39
C SER A 119 13.92 -2.68 3.66
N LEU A 120 12.97 -2.35 2.79
CA LEU A 120 12.18 -3.29 1.98
C LEU A 120 12.64 -3.35 0.52
N LEU A 121 13.34 -2.31 0.05
CA LEU A 121 13.83 -2.11 -1.32
C LEU A 121 15.34 -1.87 -1.33
N THR A 122 15.90 -1.60 -2.51
CA THR A 122 17.23 -0.97 -2.61
C THR A 122 17.11 0.55 -2.55
N HIS A 123 18.24 1.24 -2.34
CA HIS A 123 18.27 2.71 -2.42
C HIS A 123 17.90 3.21 -3.80
N GLU A 124 18.35 2.53 -4.86
CA GLU A 124 18.07 2.86 -6.25
C GLU A 124 16.56 2.75 -6.53
N GLU A 125 15.93 1.65 -6.13
CA GLU A 125 14.48 1.46 -6.28
C GLU A 125 13.67 2.52 -5.53
N ALA A 126 14.08 2.87 -4.30
CA ALA A 126 13.41 3.93 -3.52
C ALA A 126 13.61 5.32 -4.15
N ILE A 127 14.80 5.62 -4.68
CA ILE A 127 15.08 6.87 -5.42
C ILE A 127 14.19 6.94 -6.66
N LEU A 128 14.17 5.87 -7.47
CA LEU A 128 13.32 5.81 -8.68
C LEU A 128 11.84 5.96 -8.35
N ALA A 129 11.39 5.37 -7.25
CA ALA A 129 10.00 5.50 -6.81
C ALA A 129 9.64 6.97 -6.50
N ILE A 130 10.45 7.66 -5.70
CA ILE A 130 10.19 9.05 -5.32
C ILE A 130 10.38 10.01 -6.51
N ASP A 131 11.41 9.79 -7.32
CA ASP A 131 11.65 10.61 -8.52
C ASP A 131 10.51 10.44 -9.56
N THR A 132 10.01 9.21 -9.75
CA THR A 132 8.84 8.97 -10.62
C THR A 132 7.61 9.72 -10.11
N LEU A 133 7.38 9.66 -8.79
CA LEU A 133 6.28 10.40 -8.16
C LEU A 133 6.41 11.91 -8.40
N LEU A 134 7.60 12.47 -8.18
CA LEU A 134 7.85 13.90 -8.37
C LEU A 134 7.69 14.34 -9.82
N LYS A 135 8.19 13.53 -10.78
CA LYS A 135 8.03 13.81 -12.21
C LYS A 135 6.58 13.76 -12.68
N MET A 136 5.75 12.90 -12.08
CA MET A 136 4.32 12.84 -12.39
C MET A 136 3.50 13.92 -11.67
N HIS A 137 3.92 14.31 -10.47
CA HIS A 137 3.24 15.26 -9.59
C HIS A 137 4.23 16.29 -9.02
N PRO A 138 4.70 17.28 -9.82
CA PRO A 138 5.71 18.25 -9.39
C PRO A 138 5.27 19.11 -8.18
N ASP A 139 3.96 19.34 -8.04
CA ASP A 139 3.33 20.04 -6.92
C ASP A 139 3.39 19.25 -5.60
N ALA A 140 3.64 17.94 -5.66
CA ALA A 140 3.72 17.07 -4.49
C ALA A 140 5.04 17.19 -3.70
N LYS A 141 6.04 17.97 -4.17
CA LYS A 141 7.39 18.07 -3.56
C LYS A 141 7.34 18.30 -2.05
N GLY A 142 6.52 19.26 -1.59
CA GLY A 142 6.39 19.57 -0.16
C GLY A 142 5.74 18.43 0.63
N SER A 143 4.81 17.70 0.04
CA SER A 143 4.15 16.54 0.66
C SER A 143 5.09 15.33 0.70
N ILE A 144 5.90 15.13 -0.35
CA ILE A 144 6.97 14.12 -0.39
C ILE A 144 7.94 14.36 0.78
N GLN A 145 8.42 15.60 0.93
CA GLN A 145 9.34 15.96 2.01
C GLN A 145 8.74 15.65 3.39
N ARG A 146 7.50 16.04 3.64
CA ARG A 146 6.84 15.76 4.92
C ARG A 146 6.63 14.29 5.17
N TYR A 147 6.08 13.56 4.19
CA TYR A 147 5.73 12.16 4.38
C TYR A 147 6.96 11.26 4.46
N PHE A 148 7.89 11.38 3.52
CA PHE A 148 9.02 10.44 3.44
C PHE A 148 10.14 10.78 4.42
N TYR A 149 10.45 12.06 4.64
CA TYR A 149 11.65 12.46 5.40
C TYR A 149 11.34 13.08 6.77
N GLN A 150 10.09 13.43 7.06
CA GLN A 150 9.71 14.08 8.32
C GLN A 150 8.63 13.32 9.09
N SER A 151 8.24 12.12 8.64
CA SER A 151 7.27 11.26 9.30
C SER A 151 7.84 9.86 9.52
N ASN A 152 7.52 9.27 10.66
CA ASN A 152 7.82 7.88 10.99
C ASN A 152 6.57 6.99 11.02
N ARG A 153 5.44 7.49 10.52
CA ARG A 153 4.14 6.79 10.53
C ARG A 153 3.85 6.19 9.17
N TYR A 154 4.11 4.89 9.05
CA TYR A 154 4.04 4.14 7.79
C TYR A 154 2.70 3.41 7.65
N SER A 155 2.09 3.47 6.46
CA SER A 155 0.94 2.62 6.11
C SER A 155 1.42 1.22 5.75
N VAL A 156 0.66 0.21 6.14
CA VAL A 156 1.01 -1.20 5.94
C VAL A 156 -0.15 -1.98 5.34
N PHE A 157 0.18 -3.05 4.61
CA PHE A 157 -0.74 -4.10 4.15
C PHE A 157 -1.62 -3.77 2.95
N ASN A 158 -1.60 -2.58 2.36
CA ASN A 158 -2.51 -2.18 1.28
C ASN A 158 -4.01 -2.43 1.57
N MET A 159 -4.39 -2.58 2.85
CA MET A 159 -5.76 -2.86 3.29
C MET A 159 -6.53 -1.56 3.47
N PHE A 160 -7.78 -1.55 3.04
CA PHE A 160 -8.67 -0.40 3.18
C PHE A 160 -10.14 -0.79 3.07
N ILE A 161 -11.02 0.14 3.45
CA ILE A 161 -12.42 0.20 3.02
C ILE A 161 -12.67 1.65 2.62
N ALA A 162 -13.17 1.92 1.42
CA ALA A 162 -13.40 3.25 0.86
C ALA A 162 -14.77 3.34 0.18
N ASP A 163 -15.36 4.53 0.10
CA ASP A 163 -16.41 4.75 -0.88
C ASP A 163 -15.85 4.68 -2.30
N TRP A 164 -16.70 4.36 -3.28
CA TRP A 164 -16.25 4.11 -4.64
C TRP A 164 -15.51 5.30 -5.28
N ASN A 165 -15.91 6.53 -4.98
CA ASN A 165 -15.25 7.70 -5.54
C ASN A 165 -13.82 7.85 -5.01
N THR A 166 -13.64 7.75 -3.68
CA THR A 166 -12.31 7.76 -3.04
C THR A 166 -11.43 6.62 -3.58
N PHE A 167 -12.00 5.44 -3.75
CA PHE A 167 -11.29 4.29 -4.34
C PHE A 167 -10.85 4.56 -5.79
N ASN A 168 -11.75 5.07 -6.62
CA ASN A 168 -11.48 5.41 -8.02
C ASN A 168 -10.38 6.48 -8.14
N GLU A 169 -10.41 7.52 -7.29
CA GLU A 169 -9.38 8.56 -7.22
C GLU A 169 -8.02 7.94 -6.87
N TYR A 170 -7.98 7.06 -5.86
CA TYR A 170 -6.75 6.38 -5.49
C TYR A 170 -6.21 5.47 -6.60
N CYS A 171 -7.05 4.66 -7.23
CA CYS A 171 -6.64 3.80 -8.33
C CYS A 171 -6.14 4.62 -9.54
N SER A 172 -6.80 5.72 -9.84
CA SER A 172 -6.40 6.64 -10.92
C SER A 172 -5.07 7.33 -10.65
N PHE A 173 -4.71 7.54 -9.40
CA PHE A 173 -3.38 8.01 -8.98
C PHE A 173 -2.35 6.88 -9.01
N LEU A 174 -2.67 5.72 -8.40
CA LEU A 174 -1.70 4.67 -8.11
C LEU A 174 -1.27 3.90 -9.36
N PHE A 175 -2.22 3.40 -10.16
CA PHE A 175 -1.88 2.46 -11.24
C PHE A 175 -1.07 3.09 -12.39
N PRO A 176 -1.37 4.30 -12.88
CA PRO A 176 -0.50 4.96 -13.85
C PRO A 176 0.92 5.19 -13.30
N TYR A 177 1.03 5.54 -12.01
CA TYR A 177 2.31 5.69 -11.34
C TYR A 177 3.09 4.36 -11.26
N LEU A 178 2.45 3.27 -10.81
CA LEU A 178 3.11 1.96 -10.71
C LEU A 178 3.54 1.42 -12.08
N LEU A 179 2.72 1.58 -13.11
CA LEU A 179 3.09 1.17 -14.47
C LEU A 179 4.32 1.93 -14.99
N LYS A 180 4.39 3.24 -14.75
CA LYS A 180 5.56 4.05 -15.11
C LYS A 180 6.79 3.66 -14.29
N LEU A 181 6.61 3.43 -13.00
CA LEU A 181 7.69 2.99 -12.12
C LEU A 181 8.20 1.59 -12.50
N GLU A 182 7.31 0.64 -12.81
CA GLU A 182 7.66 -0.71 -13.25
C GLU A 182 8.63 -0.66 -14.44
N HIS A 183 8.34 0.19 -15.43
CA HIS A 183 9.23 0.41 -16.57
C HIS A 183 10.60 0.93 -16.12
N ARG A 184 10.65 1.89 -15.23
CA ARG A 184 11.90 2.47 -14.73
C ARG A 184 12.69 1.52 -13.82
N LEU A 185 12.04 0.65 -13.07
CA LEU A 185 12.71 -0.35 -12.22
C LEU A 185 13.42 -1.43 -13.04
N SER A 186 13.08 -1.63 -14.30
CA SER A 186 13.81 -2.54 -15.22
C SER A 186 15.05 -1.93 -15.85
N GLU A 187 15.24 -0.60 -15.76
CA GLU A 187 16.38 0.11 -16.33
C GLU A 187 17.72 -0.19 -15.64
N PRO A 188 17.81 -0.33 -14.29
CA PRO A 188 19.05 -0.72 -13.64
C PRO A 188 19.54 -2.10 -14.08
N SER A 189 20.86 -2.26 -14.19
CA SER A 189 21.49 -3.53 -14.60
C SER A 189 21.22 -4.69 -13.63
N TYR A 190 20.68 -4.42 -12.46
CA TYR A 190 20.19 -5.41 -11.50
C TYR A 190 18.83 -4.98 -10.96
N SER A 191 17.91 -5.89 -10.84
CA SER A 191 16.59 -5.62 -10.28
C SER A 191 16.16 -6.78 -9.38
N ARG A 192 15.60 -6.43 -8.23
CA ARG A 192 14.98 -7.38 -7.30
C ARG A 192 13.47 -7.47 -7.52
N LEU A 193 12.98 -7.55 -8.71
CA LEU A 193 11.58 -7.42 -9.14
C LEU A 193 10.53 -8.27 -8.38
N LYS A 194 10.89 -8.93 -7.27
CA LYS A 194 9.94 -9.68 -6.46
C LYS A 194 9.31 -8.79 -5.40
N ARG A 195 7.99 -8.56 -5.48
CA ARG A 195 7.14 -7.85 -4.51
C ARG A 195 7.45 -6.37 -4.30
N ASN A 196 8.40 -5.79 -5.02
CA ASN A 196 8.83 -4.40 -4.82
C ASN A 196 7.69 -3.39 -5.07
N LEU A 197 6.86 -3.60 -6.08
CA LEU A 197 5.72 -2.71 -6.35
C LEU A 197 4.64 -2.78 -5.27
N GLY A 198 4.42 -3.95 -4.66
CA GLY A 198 3.56 -4.09 -3.49
C GLY A 198 4.05 -3.25 -2.30
N TYR A 199 5.36 -3.26 -2.02
CA TYR A 199 5.94 -2.44 -0.95
C TYR A 199 5.93 -0.94 -1.28
N VAL A 200 6.20 -0.58 -2.53
CA VAL A 200 6.05 0.81 -2.98
C VAL A 200 4.60 1.28 -2.81
N ALA A 201 3.62 0.46 -3.15
CA ALA A 201 2.22 0.81 -3.02
C ALA A 201 1.80 1.05 -1.56
N GLU A 202 2.32 0.30 -0.59
CA GLU A 202 2.10 0.59 0.85
C GLU A 202 2.58 2.01 1.21
N ALA A 203 3.77 2.40 0.74
CA ALA A 203 4.28 3.75 0.96
C ALA A 203 3.44 4.81 0.24
N MET A 204 3.10 4.56 -1.03
CA MET A 204 2.27 5.48 -1.82
C MET A 204 0.87 5.65 -1.24
N PHE A 205 0.31 4.60 -0.64
CA PHE A 205 -0.99 4.69 0.00
C PHE A 205 -0.98 5.70 1.17
N GLY A 206 -0.01 5.56 2.07
CA GLY A 206 0.14 6.52 3.17
C GLY A 206 0.43 7.93 2.68
N PHE A 207 1.27 8.08 1.66
CA PHE A 207 1.57 9.36 1.03
C PHE A 207 0.30 10.00 0.42
N TRP A 208 -0.45 9.24 -0.40
CA TRP A 208 -1.64 9.75 -1.09
C TRP A 208 -2.72 10.24 -0.12
N ILE A 209 -2.95 9.53 0.98
CA ILE A 209 -3.90 9.95 2.02
C ILE A 209 -3.59 11.35 2.55
N GLU A 210 -2.32 11.66 2.76
CA GLU A 210 -1.88 12.97 3.27
C GLU A 210 -1.86 14.05 2.17
N TYR A 211 -1.45 13.68 0.96
CA TYR A 211 -1.40 14.56 -0.20
C TYR A 211 -2.80 14.98 -0.65
N ALA A 212 -3.71 14.05 -0.81
CA ALA A 212 -5.10 14.28 -1.22
C ALA A 212 -6.01 14.73 -0.06
N LYS A 213 -5.50 14.78 1.19
CA LYS A 213 -6.24 15.19 2.40
C LYS A 213 -7.54 14.40 2.61
N VAL A 214 -7.48 13.11 2.39
CA VAL A 214 -8.64 12.22 2.47
C VAL A 214 -9.13 12.08 3.91
N ARG A 215 -10.45 12.17 4.13
CA ARG A 215 -11.06 11.89 5.45
C ARG A 215 -10.84 10.43 5.81
N THR A 216 -10.10 10.18 6.88
CA THR A 216 -9.63 8.86 7.25
C THR A 216 -10.05 8.45 8.65
N LYS A 217 -10.43 7.16 8.83
CA LYS A 217 -10.59 6.49 10.11
C LYS A 217 -9.56 5.37 10.21
N TYR A 218 -8.77 5.36 11.28
CA TYR A 218 -7.84 4.26 11.56
C TYR A 218 -8.46 3.28 12.53
N VAL A 219 -8.33 1.99 12.25
CA VAL A 219 -8.85 0.90 13.10
C VAL A 219 -7.79 -0.18 13.31
N PRO A 220 -7.83 -0.91 14.42
CA PRO A 220 -6.95 -2.06 14.63
C PRO A 220 -7.17 -3.14 13.58
N THR A 221 -6.16 -4.01 13.39
CA THR A 221 -6.28 -5.24 12.60
C THR A 221 -6.56 -6.45 13.48
N VAL A 222 -7.32 -7.40 12.93
CA VAL A 222 -7.42 -8.77 13.43
C VAL A 222 -6.49 -9.63 12.59
N ASP A 223 -5.40 -10.10 13.21
CA ASP A 223 -4.48 -11.05 12.59
C ASP A 223 -4.86 -12.47 13.03
N LEU A 224 -5.12 -13.35 12.09
CA LEU A 224 -5.38 -14.78 12.31
C LEU A 224 -4.08 -15.59 12.42
N SER A 225 -2.94 -14.97 12.13
CA SER A 225 -1.60 -15.51 12.36
C SER A 225 -0.90 -14.71 13.47
N PRO A 226 0.12 -15.26 14.13
CA PRO A 226 0.91 -14.50 15.10
C PRO A 226 1.44 -13.21 14.48
N SER A 227 1.11 -12.06 15.08
CA SER A 227 1.55 -10.76 14.60
C SER A 227 2.80 -10.31 15.35
N PRO A 228 3.88 -9.92 14.66
CA PRO A 228 5.07 -9.37 15.30
C PRO A 228 4.85 -7.96 15.87
N TYR A 229 3.75 -7.32 15.51
CA TYR A 229 3.50 -5.91 15.85
C TYR A 229 2.95 -5.68 17.27
N GLY A 230 2.59 -6.76 18.00
CA GLY A 230 2.04 -6.70 19.34
C GLY A 230 0.65 -6.06 19.40
N LYS A 231 0.01 -6.10 20.57
CA LYS A 231 -1.36 -5.59 20.79
C LYS A 231 -1.45 -4.85 22.13
N GLY A 232 -2.52 -4.05 22.29
CA GLY A 232 -2.89 -3.43 23.56
C GLY A 232 -1.91 -2.39 24.07
N LEU A 233 -1.80 -2.27 25.40
CA LEU A 233 -1.00 -1.24 26.07
C LEU A 233 0.49 -1.31 25.71
N LYS A 234 1.06 -2.51 25.59
CA LYS A 234 2.47 -2.71 25.20
C LYS A 234 2.76 -2.11 23.82
N LYS A 235 1.82 -2.25 22.86
CA LYS A 235 1.93 -1.62 21.53
C LYS A 235 1.94 -0.09 21.67
N ARG A 236 0.98 0.48 22.43
CA ARG A 236 0.88 1.94 22.61
C ARG A 236 2.12 2.55 23.25
N VAL A 237 2.66 1.92 24.30
CA VAL A 237 3.90 2.37 24.95
C VAL A 237 5.08 2.34 23.98
N ARG A 238 5.24 1.25 23.23
CA ARG A 238 6.29 1.13 22.23
C ARG A 238 6.15 2.17 21.11
N ASP A 239 4.93 2.42 20.62
CA ASP A 239 4.68 3.39 19.57
C ASP A 239 4.98 4.81 20.04
N LEU A 240 4.63 5.14 21.28
CA LEU A 240 5.01 6.42 21.93
C LEU A 240 6.53 6.55 22.06
N GLN A 241 7.22 5.49 22.51
CA GLN A 241 8.70 5.50 22.59
C GLN A 241 9.35 5.72 21.22
N ARG A 242 8.81 5.13 20.15
CA ARG A 242 9.29 5.33 18.78
C ARG A 242 9.07 6.77 18.31
N ASP A 243 7.89 7.33 18.57
CA ASP A 243 7.59 8.71 18.22
C ASP A 243 8.52 9.70 18.95
N LEU A 244 8.69 9.52 20.26
CA LEU A 244 9.59 10.37 21.03
C LEU A 244 11.06 10.22 20.57
N GLY A 245 11.53 9.01 20.34
CA GLY A 245 12.86 8.76 19.82
C GLY A 245 13.06 9.35 18.42
N PHE A 246 12.05 9.29 17.56
CA PHE A 246 12.08 9.92 16.25
C PHE A 246 12.19 11.44 16.36
N ILE A 247 11.33 12.09 17.14
CA ILE A 247 11.28 13.55 17.25
C ILE A 247 12.52 14.10 17.96
N LEU A 248 12.97 13.48 19.04
CA LEU A 248 14.01 14.05 19.92
C LEU A 248 15.43 13.64 19.52
N ALA A 249 15.60 12.46 18.92
CA ALA A 249 16.94 11.93 18.62
C ALA A 249 17.19 11.76 17.11
N TYR A 250 16.23 11.25 16.35
CA TYR A 250 16.43 10.98 14.93
C TYR A 250 16.30 12.24 14.06
N LEU A 251 15.17 12.93 14.16
CA LEU A 251 14.86 14.06 13.27
C LEU A 251 15.87 15.22 13.34
N PRO A 252 16.38 15.62 14.53
CA PRO A 252 17.35 16.72 14.62
C PRO A 252 18.70 16.45 13.96
N ILE A 253 19.11 15.20 13.89
CA ILE A 253 20.42 14.79 13.32
C ILE A 253 20.25 14.10 11.96
N HIS A 254 19.00 13.98 11.48
CA HIS A 254 18.71 13.24 10.26
C HIS A 254 19.44 13.84 9.07
N GLN A 255 20.22 13.02 8.41
CA GLN A 255 20.79 13.25 7.09
C GLN A 255 20.30 12.15 6.16
N LYS A 256 20.26 12.43 4.86
CA LYS A 256 19.97 11.37 3.87
C LYS A 256 20.88 10.19 4.13
N PRO A 257 20.40 8.93 4.02
CA PRO A 257 21.21 7.75 4.27
C PRO A 257 22.53 7.81 3.52
N TYR A 258 23.60 7.34 4.14
CA TYR A 258 24.98 7.38 3.59
C TYR A 258 25.04 6.87 2.14
N TYR A 259 24.34 5.77 1.85
CA TYR A 259 24.32 5.16 0.52
C TYR A 259 23.45 5.91 -0.50
N TYR A 260 22.67 6.91 -0.11
CA TYR A 260 21.82 7.68 -1.03
C TYR A 260 22.63 8.34 -2.15
N GLY A 261 23.74 9.02 -1.80
CA GLY A 261 24.62 9.67 -2.77
C GLY A 261 25.26 8.67 -3.73
N ALA A 262 25.70 7.52 -3.22
CA ALA A 262 26.28 6.47 -4.04
C ALA A 262 25.27 5.86 -5.01
N ALA A 263 24.06 5.57 -4.54
CA ALA A 263 22.98 5.06 -5.37
C ALA A 263 22.56 6.05 -6.45
N LEU A 264 22.41 7.34 -6.09
CA LEU A 264 22.11 8.41 -7.04
C LEU A 264 23.18 8.54 -8.12
N HIS A 265 24.46 8.50 -7.73
CA HIS A 265 25.58 8.51 -8.67
C HIS A 265 25.56 7.27 -9.57
N GLY A 266 25.31 6.08 -9.01
CA GLY A 266 25.21 4.83 -9.74
C GLY A 266 24.12 4.85 -10.82
N LEU A 267 22.92 5.36 -10.50
CA LEU A 267 21.83 5.52 -11.47
C LEU A 267 22.22 6.47 -12.62
N ARG A 268 22.80 7.63 -12.29
CA ARG A 268 23.23 8.63 -13.28
C ARG A 268 24.35 8.11 -14.19
N SER A 269 25.30 7.35 -13.64
CA SER A 269 26.39 6.74 -14.43
C SER A 269 25.91 5.69 -15.44
N GLN A 270 24.74 5.11 -15.20
CA GLN A 270 24.05 4.22 -16.13
C GLN A 270 23.15 4.97 -17.14
N GLY A 271 23.17 6.30 -17.16
CA GLY A 271 22.35 7.13 -18.04
C GLY A 271 20.90 7.28 -17.60
N ILE A 272 20.56 6.84 -16.37
CA ILE A 272 19.21 6.97 -15.84
C ILE A 272 19.01 8.38 -15.30
N ASP A 273 18.03 9.09 -15.87
CA ASP A 273 17.69 10.45 -15.46
C ASP A 273 16.93 10.45 -14.13
N VAL A 274 17.58 10.94 -13.08
CA VAL A 274 16.99 11.13 -11.74
C VAL A 274 17.33 12.50 -11.18
N ASP A 275 16.32 13.16 -10.64
CA ASP A 275 16.46 14.44 -9.96
C ASP A 275 17.07 14.29 -8.56
N ASN A 276 17.66 15.39 -8.08
CA ASN A 276 18.12 15.45 -6.70
C ASN A 276 16.92 15.87 -5.80
N ILE A 277 16.36 14.91 -5.06
CA ILE A 277 15.15 15.06 -4.27
C ILE A 277 15.48 15.54 -2.85
#